data_777b6297a1bfab06f74c100bf1715b5a
#
_entry.id   777b6297a1bfab06f74c100bf1715b5a
#
_cell.length_a   1.000
_cell.length_b   1.000
_cell.length_c   1.000
_cell.angle_alpha   90.00
_cell.angle_beta   90.00
_cell.angle_gamma   90.00
#
_symmetry.space_group_name_H-M   'P 1'
#
loop_
_entity.id
_entity.type
_entity.pdbx_description
1 polymer ?
#
loop_
_entity_poly.entity_id
_entity_poly.type
_entity_poly.pdbx_seq_one_letter_code
_entity_poly.pdbx_strand_id
1 'polypeptide(L)'
;MNRNICLIWRSKHSQKNNEEVVKIANFCKKNNIKFFIANNFKLAIKLDLDGVYISAFNNSLRHNNYLLKKKFKIIGSAHNQFEINCKKSQKIKELFISPIFKKKGRSPLGLYKVQKLTELFKGPKIALGGIDKINIKLLKQSKFQGFAAIKYFEEKKKAPKN
;
A
#
# COMPACT_ATOMS: atom_id res chain seq x y z
N MET A 1 17.13 10.66 -10.71
CA MET A 1 15.69 10.69 -10.36
C MET A 1 15.46 9.76 -9.16
N ASN A 2 15.44 10.30 -7.94
CA ASN A 2 15.19 9.48 -6.73
C ASN A 2 13.75 8.98 -6.74
N ARG A 3 13.56 7.74 -7.15
CA ARG A 3 12.25 7.09 -7.07
C ARG A 3 12.07 6.59 -5.65
N ASN A 4 11.19 7.22 -4.87
CA ASN A 4 10.73 6.70 -3.59
C ASN A 4 9.92 5.41 -3.84
N ILE A 5 10.62 4.28 -3.91
CA ILE A 5 10.01 2.95 -4.08
C ILE A 5 9.80 2.36 -2.70
N CYS A 6 8.65 1.73 -2.49
CA CYS A 6 8.42 0.87 -1.34
C CYS A 6 7.84 -0.47 -1.77
N LEU A 7 8.11 -1.51 -0.98
CA LEU A 7 7.58 -2.85 -1.17
C LEU A 7 6.53 -3.13 -0.10
N ILE A 8 5.38 -3.68 -0.51
CA ILE A 8 4.34 -4.16 0.40
C ILE A 8 4.21 -5.67 0.22
N TRP A 9 4.59 -6.41 1.26
CA TRP A 9 4.45 -7.87 1.27
C TRP A 9 3.06 -8.29 1.73
N ARG A 10 2.34 -8.99 0.85
CA ARG A 10 1.02 -9.57 1.13
C ARG A 10 1.04 -11.05 0.81
N SER A 11 1.21 -11.89 1.81
CA SER A 11 1.03 -13.34 1.65
C SER A 11 -0.40 -13.76 2.00
N LYS A 12 -0.98 -14.69 1.24
CA LYS A 12 -2.22 -15.38 1.60
C LYS A 12 -2.00 -16.42 2.70
N HIS A 13 -0.76 -16.88 2.87
CA HIS A 13 -0.33 -17.93 3.80
C HIS A 13 0.66 -17.33 4.83
N SER A 14 0.16 -16.47 5.70
CA SER A 14 0.97 -15.63 6.59
C SER A 14 1.84 -16.37 7.62
N GLN A 15 1.65 -17.66 7.84
CA GLN A 15 2.35 -18.41 8.91
C GLN A 15 3.54 -19.24 8.45
N LYS A 16 3.73 -19.52 7.15
CA LYS A 16 4.77 -20.45 6.69
C LYS A 16 6.06 -19.82 6.13
N ASN A 17 6.13 -18.49 5.96
CA ASN A 17 7.22 -17.86 5.21
C ASN A 17 7.97 -16.75 5.98
N ASN A 18 8.23 -16.92 7.28
CA ASN A 18 9.02 -15.92 8.03
C ASN A 18 10.44 -15.78 7.47
N GLU A 19 11.06 -16.86 7.01
CA GLU A 19 12.39 -16.81 6.40
C GLU A 19 12.42 -16.01 5.10
N GLU A 20 11.40 -16.14 4.26
CA GLU A 20 11.27 -15.36 3.03
C GLU A 20 11.11 -13.87 3.34
N VAL A 21 10.30 -13.53 4.35
CA VAL A 21 10.15 -12.15 4.81
C VAL A 21 11.47 -11.57 5.29
N VAL A 22 12.28 -12.35 6.04
CA VAL A 22 13.60 -11.92 6.51
C VAL A 22 14.55 -11.67 5.33
N LYS A 23 14.59 -12.57 4.33
CA LYS A 23 15.41 -12.40 3.13
C LYS A 23 15.04 -11.12 2.38
N ILE A 24 13.73 -10.86 2.21
CA ILE A 24 13.24 -9.65 1.54
C ILE A 24 13.54 -8.39 2.37
N ALA A 25 13.38 -8.44 3.69
CA ALA A 25 13.70 -7.32 4.58
C ALA A 25 15.17 -6.92 4.47
N ASN A 26 16.08 -7.90 4.48
CA ASN A 26 17.52 -7.67 4.31
C ASN A 26 17.85 -7.08 2.93
N PHE A 27 17.22 -7.60 1.87
CA PHE A 27 17.36 -7.04 0.52
C PHE A 27 16.87 -5.59 0.46
N CYS A 28 15.71 -5.29 1.01
CA CYS A 28 15.14 -3.95 1.02
C CYS A 28 16.04 -2.97 1.78
N LYS A 29 16.54 -3.37 2.96
CA LYS A 29 17.45 -2.59 3.78
C LYS A 29 18.75 -2.26 3.03
N LYS A 30 19.38 -3.25 2.37
CA LYS A 30 20.60 -3.07 1.57
C LYS A 30 20.40 -2.10 0.39
N ASN A 31 19.19 -2.05 -0.16
CA ASN A 31 18.88 -1.23 -1.35
C ASN A 31 18.10 0.06 -1.02
N ASN A 32 18.00 0.46 0.24
CA ASN A 32 17.23 1.64 0.68
C ASN A 32 15.77 1.64 0.19
N ILE A 33 15.14 0.46 0.12
CA ILE A 33 13.74 0.28 -0.26
C ILE A 33 12.92 0.16 1.03
N LYS A 34 11.91 1.01 1.22
CA LYS A 34 11.00 0.89 2.36
C LYS A 34 10.18 -0.39 2.25
N PHE A 35 10.10 -1.13 3.35
CA PHE A 35 9.42 -2.41 3.39
C PHE A 35 8.29 -2.44 4.41
N PHE A 36 7.09 -2.80 3.93
CA PHE A 36 5.88 -2.94 4.73
C PHE A 36 5.35 -4.37 4.64
N ILE A 37 4.90 -4.93 5.77
CA ILE A 37 4.22 -6.23 5.80
C ILE A 37 2.73 -6.04 6.07
N ALA A 38 1.88 -6.85 5.43
CA ALA A 38 0.44 -6.72 5.58
C ALA A 38 -0.04 -7.34 6.90
N ASN A 39 -0.77 -6.54 7.70
CA ASN A 39 -1.53 -6.93 8.90
C ASN A 39 -0.71 -7.59 10.04
N ASN A 40 0.61 -7.65 9.97
CA ASN A 40 1.44 -8.33 10.97
C ASN A 40 2.35 -7.35 11.72
N PHE A 41 1.80 -6.68 12.72
CA PHE A 41 2.53 -5.72 13.56
C PHE A 41 3.66 -6.38 14.35
N LYS A 42 3.42 -7.57 14.92
CA LYS A 42 4.43 -8.28 15.73
C LYS A 42 5.69 -8.55 14.91
N LEU A 43 5.52 -9.08 13.70
CA LEU A 43 6.65 -9.38 12.82
C LEU A 43 7.33 -8.10 12.30
N ALA A 44 6.56 -7.05 11.97
CA ALA A 44 7.11 -5.78 11.56
C ALA A 44 7.99 -5.14 12.63
N ILE A 45 7.56 -5.18 13.88
CA ILE A 45 8.31 -4.65 15.02
C ILE A 45 9.56 -5.53 15.29
N LYS A 46 9.41 -6.86 15.30
CA LYS A 46 10.50 -7.82 15.50
C LYS A 46 11.63 -7.65 14.49
N LEU A 47 11.29 -7.42 13.21
CA LEU A 47 12.27 -7.27 12.12
C LEU A 47 12.69 -5.80 11.88
N ASP A 48 12.26 -4.86 12.71
CA ASP A 48 12.51 -3.42 12.55
C ASP A 48 12.21 -2.90 11.14
N LEU A 49 11.05 -3.30 10.58
CA LEU A 49 10.59 -2.86 9.28
C LEU A 49 10.15 -1.39 9.30
N ASP A 50 10.00 -0.77 8.12
CA ASP A 50 9.53 0.62 8.01
C ASP A 50 8.07 0.80 8.44
N GLY A 51 7.29 -0.30 8.50
CA GLY A 51 5.93 -0.23 9.00
C GLY A 51 5.03 -1.39 8.60
N VAL A 52 3.72 -1.16 8.74
CA VAL A 52 2.65 -2.12 8.43
C VAL A 52 1.68 -1.54 7.42
N TYR A 53 1.24 -2.40 6.51
CA TYR A 53 0.12 -2.14 5.61
C TYR A 53 -1.13 -2.81 6.16
N ILE A 54 -2.16 -2.04 6.51
CA ILE A 54 -3.45 -2.56 6.97
C ILE A 54 -4.37 -2.77 5.76
N SER A 55 -4.76 -4.02 5.52
CA SER A 55 -5.71 -4.36 4.46
C SER A 55 -7.08 -3.74 4.71
N ALA A 56 -7.85 -3.50 3.65
CA ALA A 56 -9.16 -2.86 3.71
C ALA A 56 -10.13 -3.57 4.67
N PHE A 57 -10.15 -4.90 4.63
CA PHE A 57 -11.01 -5.73 5.48
C PHE A 57 -10.60 -5.80 6.96
N ASN A 58 -9.39 -5.35 7.31
CA ASN A 58 -8.91 -5.41 8.70
C ASN A 58 -9.37 -4.18 9.47
N ASN A 59 -10.28 -4.38 10.42
CA ASN A 59 -10.87 -3.33 11.27
C ASN A 59 -10.30 -3.31 12.69
N SER A 60 -9.27 -4.12 12.99
CA SER A 60 -8.68 -4.20 14.33
C SER A 60 -8.00 -2.90 14.72
N LEU A 61 -8.23 -2.44 15.95
CA LEU A 61 -7.62 -1.28 16.58
C LEU A 61 -6.51 -1.66 17.60
N ARG A 62 -6.19 -2.94 17.74
CA ARG A 62 -5.25 -3.44 18.77
C ARG A 62 -3.88 -2.76 18.71
N HIS A 63 -3.45 -2.38 17.53
CA HIS A 63 -2.16 -1.72 17.33
C HIS A 63 -2.10 -0.29 17.90
N ASN A 64 -3.23 0.35 18.18
CA ASN A 64 -3.25 1.68 18.79
C ASN A 64 -2.61 1.69 20.19
N ASN A 65 -2.51 0.52 20.83
CA ASN A 65 -1.89 0.33 22.14
C ASN A 65 -0.39 -0.02 22.05
N TYR A 66 0.18 -0.11 20.83
CA TYR A 66 1.60 -0.42 20.68
C TYR A 66 2.47 0.84 20.78
N LEU A 67 3.56 0.75 21.49
CA LEU A 67 4.61 1.76 21.48
C LEU A 67 5.43 1.59 20.20
N LEU A 68 5.13 2.43 19.22
CA LEU A 68 5.78 2.40 17.92
C LEU A 68 6.89 3.44 17.82
N LYS A 69 8.02 3.10 17.20
CA LYS A 69 9.11 4.04 16.91
C LYS A 69 8.59 5.21 16.06
N LYS A 70 9.12 6.41 16.23
CA LYS A 70 8.73 7.62 15.48
C LYS A 70 8.76 7.43 13.96
N LYS A 71 9.72 6.66 13.44
CA LYS A 71 9.88 6.36 12.01
C LYS A 71 8.91 5.28 11.49
N PHE A 72 8.27 4.50 12.38
CA PHE A 72 7.37 3.41 11.99
C PHE A 72 6.07 3.97 11.40
N LYS A 73 5.77 3.57 10.17
CA LYS A 73 4.57 4.04 9.48
C LYS A 73 3.48 2.99 9.46
N ILE A 74 2.25 3.43 9.68
CA ILE A 74 1.05 2.63 9.42
C ILE A 74 0.42 3.18 8.16
N ILE A 75 0.33 2.34 7.13
CA ILE A 75 -0.34 2.65 5.86
C ILE A 75 -1.52 1.69 5.69
N GLY A 76 -2.52 2.05 4.90
CA GLY A 76 -3.69 1.18 4.79
C GLY A 76 -4.49 1.39 3.52
N SER A 77 -5.34 0.42 3.18
CA SER A 77 -6.21 0.50 2.01
C SER A 77 -7.69 0.54 2.36
N ALA A 78 -8.48 1.14 1.46
CA ALA A 78 -9.92 1.20 1.54
C ALA A 78 -10.56 1.19 0.14
N HIS A 79 -11.84 0.74 0.07
CA HIS A 79 -12.65 0.66 -1.14
C HIS A 79 -13.90 1.56 -1.08
N ASN A 80 -14.27 2.01 0.11
CA ASN A 80 -15.49 2.78 0.36
C ASN A 80 -15.32 3.69 1.59
N GLN A 81 -16.33 4.51 1.85
CA GLN A 81 -16.31 5.50 2.95
C GLN A 81 -16.21 4.85 4.33
N PHE A 82 -16.90 3.73 4.55
CA PHE A 82 -16.85 3.02 5.82
C PHE A 82 -15.42 2.57 6.14
N GLU A 83 -14.76 1.92 5.18
CA GLU A 83 -13.37 1.48 5.32
C GLU A 83 -12.40 2.66 5.52
N ILE A 84 -12.63 3.81 4.85
CA ILE A 84 -11.84 5.03 5.08
C ILE A 84 -11.96 5.50 6.52
N ASN A 85 -13.16 5.50 7.08
CA ASN A 85 -13.39 5.90 8.46
C ASN A 85 -12.70 4.92 9.44
N CYS A 86 -12.78 3.61 9.19
CA CYS A 86 -12.01 2.62 9.95
C CYS A 86 -10.50 2.91 9.88
N LYS A 87 -9.98 3.24 8.70
CA LYS A 87 -8.55 3.57 8.52
C LYS A 87 -8.14 4.84 9.27
N LYS A 88 -9.03 5.86 9.36
CA LYS A 88 -8.79 7.04 10.21
C LYS A 88 -8.66 6.64 11.68
N SER A 89 -9.58 5.82 12.20
CA SER A 89 -9.52 5.30 13.58
C SER A 89 -8.26 4.46 13.83
N GLN A 90 -7.75 3.79 12.81
CA GLN A 90 -6.49 3.05 12.83
C GLN A 90 -5.25 3.96 12.72
N LYS A 91 -5.42 5.30 12.66
CA LYS A 91 -4.36 6.32 12.61
C LYS A 91 -3.36 6.10 11.49
N ILE A 92 -3.83 5.60 10.32
CA ILE A 92 -2.95 5.42 9.16
C ILE A 92 -2.40 6.78 8.67
N LYS A 93 -1.18 6.75 8.14
CA LYS A 93 -0.52 7.94 7.60
C LYS A 93 -0.72 8.12 6.10
N GLU A 94 -0.91 7.01 5.36
CA GLU A 94 -1.09 7.02 3.91
C GLU A 94 -2.25 6.09 3.54
N LEU A 95 -3.15 6.55 2.66
CA LEU A 95 -4.36 5.84 2.27
C LEU A 95 -4.26 5.33 0.83
N PHE A 96 -4.34 4.01 0.66
CA PHE A 96 -4.41 3.35 -0.64
C PHE A 96 -5.88 3.14 -1.02
N ILE A 97 -6.33 3.74 -2.12
CA ILE A 97 -7.69 3.59 -2.62
C ILE A 97 -7.74 2.65 -3.82
N SER A 98 -8.64 1.70 -3.79
CA SER A 98 -8.76 0.62 -4.78
C SER A 98 -10.22 0.19 -5.01
N PRO A 99 -10.56 -0.28 -6.23
CA PRO A 99 -9.77 -0.18 -7.45
C PRO A 99 -10.01 1.16 -8.18
N ILE A 100 -8.95 1.81 -8.63
CA ILE A 100 -9.08 3.06 -9.40
C ILE A 100 -9.58 2.78 -10.82
N PHE A 101 -8.96 1.80 -11.50
CA PHE A 101 -9.30 1.36 -12.84
C PHE A 101 -9.90 -0.05 -12.82
N LYS A 102 -10.46 -0.48 -13.97
CA LYS A 102 -11.09 -1.79 -14.12
C LYS A 102 -10.13 -2.92 -13.72
N LYS A 103 -10.60 -3.83 -12.89
CA LYS A 103 -9.90 -5.04 -12.46
C LYS A 103 -10.86 -6.22 -12.53
N LYS A 104 -10.35 -7.43 -12.86
CA LYS A 104 -11.15 -8.65 -12.89
C LYS A 104 -11.97 -8.81 -11.60
N GLY A 105 -13.28 -8.97 -11.72
CA GLY A 105 -14.21 -9.17 -10.61
C GLY A 105 -14.53 -7.92 -9.76
N ARG A 106 -14.12 -6.70 -10.18
CA ARG A 106 -14.47 -5.46 -9.46
C ARG A 106 -14.67 -4.28 -10.41
N SER A 107 -15.77 -3.56 -10.20
CA SER A 107 -16.01 -2.29 -10.89
C SER A 107 -15.04 -1.21 -10.41
N PRO A 108 -14.54 -0.36 -11.31
CA PRO A 108 -13.66 0.74 -10.95
C PRO A 108 -14.40 1.82 -10.15
N LEU A 109 -13.73 2.43 -9.22
CA LEU A 109 -14.26 3.62 -8.54
C LEU A 109 -14.24 4.85 -9.45
N GLY A 110 -13.24 4.94 -10.32
CA GLY A 110 -12.99 6.12 -11.14
C GLY A 110 -12.39 7.28 -10.34
N LEU A 111 -11.73 8.21 -11.04
CA LEU A 111 -10.99 9.30 -10.40
C LEU A 111 -11.90 10.28 -9.66
N TYR A 112 -13.05 10.62 -10.24
CA TYR A 112 -14.00 11.57 -9.64
C TYR A 112 -14.58 11.07 -8.32
N LYS A 113 -15.09 9.81 -8.31
CA LYS A 113 -15.66 9.21 -7.10
C LYS A 113 -14.63 9.10 -5.99
N VAL A 114 -13.39 8.74 -6.34
CA VAL A 114 -12.31 8.64 -5.37
C VAL A 114 -11.95 9.99 -4.78
N GLN A 115 -11.94 11.04 -5.57
CA GLN A 115 -11.67 12.39 -5.08
C GLN A 115 -12.69 12.79 -4.00
N LYS A 116 -13.99 12.57 -4.24
CA LYS A 116 -15.06 12.80 -3.24
C LYS A 116 -14.88 11.92 -1.99
N LEU A 117 -14.68 10.61 -2.16
CA LEU A 117 -14.52 9.68 -1.05
C LEU A 117 -13.34 10.04 -0.12
N THR A 118 -12.26 10.57 -0.69
CA THR A 118 -11.03 10.84 0.07
C THR A 118 -10.86 12.29 0.49
N GLU A 119 -11.86 13.13 0.28
CA GLU A 119 -11.79 14.56 0.56
C GLU A 119 -11.41 14.85 2.02
N LEU A 120 -12.03 14.16 2.94
CA LEU A 120 -11.81 14.32 4.38
C LEU A 120 -10.59 13.55 4.92
N PHE A 121 -9.80 12.90 4.07
CA PHE A 121 -8.56 12.26 4.48
C PHE A 121 -7.38 13.22 4.21
N LYS A 122 -6.75 13.72 5.28
CA LYS A 122 -5.70 14.74 5.20
C LYS A 122 -4.33 14.20 4.74
N GLY A 123 -4.07 12.90 4.85
CA GLY A 123 -2.79 12.29 4.48
C GLY A 123 -2.62 12.03 2.98
N PRO A 124 -1.43 11.57 2.57
CA PRO A 124 -1.17 11.15 1.19
C PRO A 124 -2.14 10.07 0.72
N LYS A 125 -2.60 10.21 -0.52
CA LYS A 125 -3.52 9.29 -1.20
C LYS A 125 -2.76 8.58 -2.31
N ILE A 126 -2.81 7.25 -2.30
CA ILE A 126 -2.08 6.39 -3.22
C ILE A 126 -3.09 5.63 -4.07
N ALA A 127 -2.99 5.76 -5.38
CA ALA A 127 -3.83 5.05 -6.32
C ALA A 127 -3.46 3.57 -6.34
N LEU A 128 -4.47 2.67 -6.25
CA LEU A 128 -4.24 1.22 -6.30
C LEU A 128 -5.32 0.54 -7.15
N GLY A 129 -4.92 -0.51 -7.87
CA GLY A 129 -5.81 -1.42 -8.59
C GLY A 129 -6.12 -1.01 -10.03
N GLY A 130 -5.86 -1.94 -10.94
CA GLY A 130 -6.07 -1.79 -12.37
C GLY A 130 -5.06 -0.88 -13.07
N ILE A 131 -3.96 -0.50 -12.42
CA ILE A 131 -2.97 0.42 -12.99
C ILE A 131 -2.00 -0.35 -13.89
N ASP A 132 -1.84 0.14 -15.12
CA ASP A 132 -0.93 -0.38 -16.15
C ASP A 132 -0.22 0.77 -16.89
N LYS A 133 0.56 0.43 -17.94
CA LYS A 133 1.32 1.42 -18.73
C LYS A 133 0.44 2.40 -19.50
N ILE A 134 -0.79 1.99 -19.83
CA ILE A 134 -1.72 2.78 -20.65
C ILE A 134 -2.40 3.82 -19.80
N ASN A 135 -3.00 3.40 -18.67
CA ASN A 135 -3.86 4.25 -17.85
C ASN A 135 -3.12 5.06 -16.77
N ILE A 136 -1.86 4.75 -16.47
CA ILE A 136 -1.06 5.50 -15.49
C ILE A 136 -0.98 7.00 -15.81
N LYS A 137 -1.05 7.37 -17.08
CA LYS A 137 -1.01 8.77 -17.52
C LYS A 137 -2.17 9.58 -16.94
N LEU A 138 -3.34 8.96 -16.75
CA LEU A 138 -4.53 9.60 -16.18
C LEU A 138 -4.33 9.99 -14.71
N LEU A 139 -3.42 9.34 -13.98
CA LEU A 139 -3.12 9.69 -12.59
C LEU A 139 -2.37 11.03 -12.47
N LYS A 140 -1.69 11.51 -13.53
CA LYS A 140 -0.99 12.79 -13.50
C LYS A 140 -1.92 13.99 -13.28
N GLN A 141 -3.18 13.87 -13.70
CA GLN A 141 -4.22 14.90 -13.55
C GLN A 141 -4.98 14.78 -12.23
N SER A 142 -4.62 13.82 -11.40
CA SER A 142 -5.30 13.55 -10.13
C SER A 142 -4.51 14.08 -8.94
N LYS A 143 -5.18 14.17 -7.78
CA LYS A 143 -4.57 14.58 -6.51
C LYS A 143 -3.85 13.42 -5.78
N PHE A 144 -3.48 12.36 -6.47
CA PHE A 144 -2.70 11.26 -5.89
C PHE A 144 -1.21 11.63 -5.78
N GLN A 145 -0.61 11.32 -4.64
CA GLN A 145 0.82 11.49 -4.40
C GLN A 145 1.66 10.31 -4.90
N GLY A 146 1.01 9.22 -5.31
CA GLY A 146 1.68 8.05 -5.84
C GLY A 146 0.71 6.98 -6.29
N PHE A 147 1.27 5.85 -6.71
CA PHE A 147 0.49 4.68 -7.09
C PHE A 147 1.16 3.38 -6.63
N ALA A 148 0.34 2.33 -6.49
CA ALA A 148 0.81 0.97 -6.25
C ALA A 148 0.20 0.04 -7.31
N ALA A 149 1.03 -0.82 -7.88
CA ALA A 149 0.64 -1.75 -8.93
C ALA A 149 1.54 -3.00 -8.90
N ILE A 150 1.01 -4.12 -9.36
CA ILE A 150 1.76 -5.35 -9.61
C ILE A 150 2.03 -5.44 -11.12
N LYS A 151 0.98 -5.48 -11.93
CA LYS A 151 1.04 -5.67 -13.38
C LYS A 151 1.98 -4.65 -14.06
N TYR A 152 1.90 -3.38 -13.70
CA TYR A 152 2.78 -2.33 -14.24
C TYR A 152 4.26 -2.63 -14.10
N PHE A 153 4.68 -3.21 -12.96
CA PHE A 153 6.08 -3.55 -12.71
C PHE A 153 6.50 -4.89 -13.34
N GLU A 154 5.57 -5.84 -13.46
CA GLU A 154 5.81 -7.12 -14.16
C GLU A 154 6.02 -6.91 -15.66
N GLU A 155 5.22 -6.04 -16.30
CA GLU A 155 5.37 -5.69 -17.72
C GLU A 155 6.69 -4.97 -18.03
N LYS A 156 7.26 -4.22 -17.06
CA LYS A 156 8.59 -3.62 -17.21
C LYS A 156 9.71 -4.66 -17.24
N LYS A 157 9.56 -5.79 -16.56
CA LYS A 157 10.55 -6.87 -16.59
C LYS A 157 10.60 -7.60 -17.92
N LYS A 158 9.48 -7.60 -18.67
CA LYS A 158 9.36 -8.27 -19.97
C LYS A 158 9.76 -7.40 -21.17
N ALA A 159 10.00 -6.11 -20.98
CA ALA A 159 10.50 -5.25 -22.03
C ALA A 159 12.00 -5.55 -22.27
N PRO A 160 12.46 -5.75 -23.53
CA PRO A 160 13.87 -5.94 -23.83
C PRO A 160 14.67 -4.75 -23.30
N LYS A 161 15.83 -5.02 -22.72
CA LYS A 161 16.79 -3.98 -22.40
C LYS A 161 17.45 -3.58 -23.74
N ASN A 162 17.05 -2.46 -24.29
CA ASN A 162 17.84 -1.77 -25.31
C ASN A 162 19.03 -1.13 -24.63
#